data_31c6e64b82cc3e49b5817196d43e3d84
#
_entry.id   31c6e64b82cc3e49b5817196d43e3d84
#
_cell.length_a   1.000
_cell.length_b   1.000
_cell.length_c   1.000
_cell.angle_alpha   90.00
_cell.angle_beta   90.00
_cell.angle_gamma   90.00
#
_symmetry.space_group_name_H-M   'P 1'
#
loop_
_entity.id
_entity.type
_entity.pdbx_description
1 polymer ?
#
loop_
_entity_poly.entity_id
_entity_poly.type
_entity_poly.pdbx_seq_one_letter_code
_entity_poly.pdbx_strand_id
1 'polypeptide(L)'
;MAKNQDESKEKRKNLVLSRFRWSEQWRRPWDDKWLRWYKTFRGIVPKLPEGEEDRSNLHIPYTYSTVDAVRSKLLTACFANRPYVSFVPKDADDVENAKNMETLVDSQMNRTDVEFMVRMYTLITDMLIYGGCPYEVGWRYELRKIKRKVPMVDESGILLGYEEQEIEVVNWDDPDFQPFMIDDLYPDPEGTSIDDCSWVIRRRYITRKELEAKIDEGIYKVKDLEAINQAGDRISEGKQDRLAAIGAADAYADEADVGGRRYELLEMWEDDRVTTVINRTEVIRDEENPFWHGKKPFGFAKFDPLNGEFYGISLVEVIEHLQAELNTTRNQRIDATSQTINRMWIVLKGMGLEPADLVSRPNGIIWVDSMEEVPKEVEFKPPDPAAYQEESIIKADIQEATSTYNEARGAPSDTKRTATENAIRERATNIRFETKLRIFEALGLKRLGFFYDQLNQQFIDDIRSIRISGEDGGYEWQEMRPEDIAGRFEYQPAGSSIEPTLDKLEYRTNLLNLYNEFKEDPEIKTLELKKRVFEAFGIKDTEKLIKSEEEIMQEQQEELAAQGELQAMLAGGGGLLPGMGGGMY
;
A
#
# COMPACT_ATOMS: atom_id res chain seq x y z
N MET A 1 -24.68 21.06 -39.30
CA MET A 1 -24.01 20.02 -38.46
C MET A 1 -23.19 20.65 -37.34
N ALA A 2 -22.28 21.59 -37.60
CA ALA A 2 -21.41 22.21 -36.55
C ALA A 2 -22.21 22.87 -35.39
N LYS A 3 -23.31 23.58 -35.67
CA LYS A 3 -24.14 24.23 -34.64
C LYS A 3 -24.81 23.23 -33.69
N ASN A 4 -25.21 22.06 -34.18
CA ASN A 4 -25.79 20.99 -33.34
C ASN A 4 -24.73 20.29 -32.47
N GLN A 5 -23.48 20.19 -32.95
CA GLN A 5 -22.37 19.63 -32.18
C GLN A 5 -21.92 20.58 -31.04
N ASP A 6 -21.86 21.88 -31.30
CA ASP A 6 -21.52 22.85 -30.26
C ASP A 6 -22.60 22.92 -29.15
N GLU A 7 -23.89 22.84 -29.53
CA GLU A 7 -24.99 22.79 -28.56
C GLU A 7 -24.98 21.48 -27.73
N SER A 8 -24.60 20.36 -28.32
CA SER A 8 -24.44 19.09 -27.62
C SER A 8 -23.28 19.16 -26.62
N LYS A 9 -22.14 19.71 -27.03
CA LYS A 9 -20.96 19.89 -26.14
C LYS A 9 -21.26 20.83 -24.98
N GLU A 10 -22.01 21.91 -25.21
CA GLU A 10 -22.41 22.85 -24.15
C GLU A 10 -23.34 22.19 -23.13
N LYS A 11 -24.29 21.36 -23.57
CA LYS A 11 -25.15 20.56 -22.69
C LYS A 11 -24.33 19.59 -21.85
N ARG A 12 -23.35 18.91 -22.45
CA ARG A 12 -22.44 17.98 -21.76
C ARG A 12 -21.58 18.71 -20.71
N LYS A 13 -20.98 19.84 -21.07
CA LYS A 13 -20.23 20.68 -20.11
C LYS A 13 -21.08 21.04 -18.89
N ASN A 14 -22.30 21.55 -19.13
CA ASN A 14 -23.20 21.95 -18.05
C ASN A 14 -23.61 20.76 -17.17
N LEU A 15 -23.76 19.56 -17.74
CA LEU A 15 -24.02 18.35 -16.98
C LEU A 15 -22.82 18.01 -16.06
N VAL A 16 -21.59 17.99 -16.59
CA VAL A 16 -20.38 17.75 -15.79
C VAL A 16 -20.26 18.75 -14.64
N LEU A 17 -20.45 20.04 -14.93
CA LEU A 17 -20.33 21.09 -13.92
C LEU A 17 -21.45 21.03 -12.86
N SER A 18 -22.67 20.64 -13.23
CA SER A 18 -23.76 20.47 -12.25
C SER A 18 -23.52 19.29 -11.32
N ARG A 19 -23.10 18.14 -11.87
CA ARG A 19 -22.75 16.93 -11.11
C ARG A 19 -21.54 17.17 -10.20
N PHE A 20 -20.51 17.86 -10.71
CA PHE A 20 -19.35 18.24 -9.92
C PHE A 20 -19.75 19.09 -8.70
N ARG A 21 -20.55 20.16 -8.90
CA ARG A 21 -21.03 21.01 -7.79
C ARG A 21 -21.89 20.24 -6.79
N TRP A 22 -22.71 19.32 -7.25
CA TRP A 22 -23.55 18.49 -6.38
C TRP A 22 -22.68 17.59 -5.50
N SER A 23 -21.72 16.85 -6.08
CA SER A 23 -20.79 16.04 -5.32
C SER A 23 -19.90 16.87 -4.38
N GLU A 24 -19.41 18.03 -4.83
CA GLU A 24 -18.63 18.96 -4.01
C GLU A 24 -19.39 19.43 -2.77
N GLN A 25 -20.67 19.81 -2.92
CA GLN A 25 -21.51 20.23 -1.80
C GLN A 25 -21.80 19.08 -0.83
N TRP A 26 -22.09 17.90 -1.37
CA TRP A 26 -22.33 16.72 -0.56
C TRP A 26 -21.09 16.31 0.24
N ARG A 27 -19.90 16.47 -0.32
CA ARG A 27 -18.62 16.05 0.26
C ARG A 27 -18.07 16.99 1.34
N ARG A 28 -18.48 18.24 1.39
CA ARG A 28 -17.97 19.27 2.33
C ARG A 28 -17.77 18.80 3.77
N PRO A 29 -18.69 18.06 4.40
CA PRO A 29 -18.51 17.60 5.77
C PRO A 29 -17.29 16.66 5.95
N TRP A 30 -16.93 15.92 4.90
CA TRP A 30 -15.76 15.05 4.91
C TRP A 30 -14.46 15.81 4.65
N ASP A 31 -14.46 16.84 3.83
CA ASP A 31 -13.27 17.67 3.54
C ASP A 31 -12.68 18.25 4.84
N ASP A 32 -13.53 18.78 5.72
CA ASP A 32 -13.12 19.31 7.03
C ASP A 32 -12.59 18.20 7.96
N LYS A 33 -13.19 17.02 7.93
CA LYS A 33 -12.73 15.87 8.71
C LYS A 33 -11.37 15.37 8.21
N TRP A 34 -11.19 15.23 6.91
CA TRP A 34 -9.93 14.76 6.31
C TRP A 34 -8.77 15.69 6.64
N LEU A 35 -8.97 17.00 6.60
CA LEU A 35 -7.94 17.96 6.98
C LEU A 35 -7.58 17.86 8.47
N ARG A 36 -8.57 17.66 9.36
CA ARG A 36 -8.30 17.42 10.79
C ARG A 36 -7.53 16.13 11.03
N TRP A 37 -7.96 15.04 10.41
CA TRP A 37 -7.27 13.74 10.53
C TRP A 37 -5.85 13.79 10.01
N TYR A 38 -5.61 14.48 8.89
CA TYR A 38 -4.27 14.75 8.40
C TYR A 38 -3.41 15.49 9.42
N LYS A 39 -3.94 16.58 10.00
CA LYS A 39 -3.24 17.35 11.05
C LYS A 39 -2.93 16.48 12.27
N THR A 40 -3.89 15.68 12.73
CA THR A 40 -3.72 14.76 13.86
C THR A 40 -2.63 13.71 13.58
N PHE A 41 -2.66 13.09 12.39
CA PHE A 41 -1.64 12.13 11.99
C PHE A 41 -0.25 12.76 11.88
N ARG A 42 -0.15 13.96 11.31
CA ARG A 42 1.11 14.70 11.16
C ARG A 42 1.62 15.33 12.46
N GLY A 43 0.82 15.35 13.52
CA GLY A 43 1.17 16.00 14.78
C GLY A 43 1.19 17.53 14.67
N ILE A 44 0.40 18.10 13.76
CA ILE A 44 0.31 19.55 13.58
C ILE A 44 -0.61 20.11 14.64
N VAL A 45 -0.05 20.97 15.49
CA VAL A 45 -0.78 21.61 16.60
C VAL A 45 -1.16 23.03 16.19
N PRO A 46 -2.41 23.47 16.43
CA PRO A 46 -2.78 24.87 16.21
C PRO A 46 -1.96 25.78 17.13
N LYS A 47 -1.69 27.00 16.67
CA LYS A 47 -1.06 28.02 17.52
C LYS A 47 -1.96 28.34 18.71
N LEU A 48 -1.35 28.55 19.87
CA LEU A 48 -2.06 28.99 21.04
C LEU A 48 -2.66 30.41 20.83
N PRO A 49 -3.80 30.71 21.47
CA PRO A 49 -4.36 32.07 21.47
C PRO A 49 -3.37 33.08 22.06
N GLU A 50 -3.51 34.34 21.67
CA GLU A 50 -2.74 35.43 22.25
C GLU A 50 -2.96 35.50 23.78
N GLY A 51 -1.87 35.56 24.54
CA GLY A 51 -1.88 35.55 25.99
C GLY A 51 -1.83 34.18 26.66
N GLU A 52 -1.79 33.09 25.88
CA GLU A 52 -1.59 31.71 26.36
C GLU A 52 -0.26 31.11 25.89
N GLU A 53 0.66 31.94 25.40
CA GLU A 53 1.94 31.51 24.79
C GLU A 53 2.84 30.73 25.74
N ASP A 54 2.70 30.96 27.05
CA ASP A 54 3.45 30.26 28.10
C ASP A 54 2.94 28.87 28.45
N ARG A 55 1.79 28.46 27.87
CA ARG A 55 1.23 27.11 28.05
C ARG A 55 1.91 26.09 27.19
N SER A 56 1.94 24.88 27.68
CA SER A 56 2.40 23.73 26.90
C SER A 56 1.45 23.42 25.73
N ASN A 57 2.03 23.19 24.54
CA ASN A 57 1.29 22.86 23.32
C ASN A 57 2.00 21.73 22.57
N LEU A 58 2.09 20.57 23.21
CA LEU A 58 2.77 19.40 22.69
C LEU A 58 1.77 18.43 22.09
N HIS A 59 2.18 17.73 21.04
CA HIS A 59 1.46 16.62 20.44
C HIS A 59 2.19 15.30 20.71
N ILE A 60 1.46 14.31 21.21
CA ILE A 60 1.99 12.95 21.40
C ILE A 60 1.68 12.17 20.12
N PRO A 61 2.66 11.65 19.36
CA PRO A 61 2.43 11.01 18.06
C PRO A 61 1.87 9.58 18.18
N TYR A 62 0.83 9.41 19.00
CA TYR A 62 0.25 8.11 19.28
C TYR A 62 -0.60 7.62 18.09
N THR A 63 -1.32 8.55 17.46
CA THR A 63 -2.05 8.28 16.19
C THR A 63 -1.09 7.80 15.10
N TYR A 64 0.06 8.46 14.92
CA TYR A 64 1.06 8.04 13.94
C TYR A 64 1.53 6.60 14.20
N SER A 65 1.91 6.29 15.44
CA SER A 65 2.39 4.95 15.79
C SER A 65 1.32 3.86 15.63
N THR A 66 0.05 4.21 15.84
CA THR A 66 -1.09 3.30 15.62
C THR A 66 -1.30 3.01 14.14
N VAL A 67 -1.34 4.05 13.31
CA VAL A 67 -1.45 3.91 11.86
C VAL A 67 -0.27 3.12 11.28
N ASP A 68 0.94 3.40 11.74
CA ASP A 68 2.16 2.72 11.29
C ASP A 68 2.14 1.22 11.62
N ALA A 69 1.70 0.85 12.82
CA ALA A 69 1.57 -0.55 13.22
C ALA A 69 0.53 -1.32 12.36
N VAL A 70 -0.64 -0.72 12.11
CA VAL A 70 -1.68 -1.34 11.26
C VAL A 70 -1.22 -1.42 9.81
N ARG A 71 -0.64 -0.35 9.28
CA ARG A 71 -0.10 -0.31 7.92
C ARG A 71 0.96 -1.39 7.69
N SER A 72 1.93 -1.50 8.60
CA SER A 72 3.01 -2.50 8.50
C SER A 72 2.47 -3.92 8.51
N LYS A 73 1.46 -4.21 9.35
CA LYS A 73 0.78 -5.51 9.36
C LYS A 73 0.06 -5.80 8.04
N LEU A 74 -0.71 -4.82 7.50
CA LEU A 74 -1.42 -4.98 6.22
C LEU A 74 -0.45 -5.23 5.07
N LEU A 75 0.62 -4.45 4.97
CA LEU A 75 1.63 -4.65 3.94
C LEU A 75 2.29 -6.01 4.03
N THR A 76 2.71 -6.42 5.22
CA THR A 76 3.34 -7.73 5.41
C THR A 76 2.38 -8.86 5.05
N ALA A 77 1.11 -8.77 5.45
CA ALA A 77 0.12 -9.80 5.15
C ALA A 77 -0.19 -9.92 3.64
N CYS A 78 -0.36 -8.79 2.95
CA CYS A 78 -0.71 -8.79 1.52
C CYS A 78 0.46 -9.18 0.61
N PHE A 79 1.69 -8.83 1.01
CA PHE A 79 2.86 -8.87 0.11
C PHE A 79 3.99 -9.78 0.60
N ALA A 80 3.73 -10.64 1.59
CA ALA A 80 4.70 -11.62 2.07
C ALA A 80 5.05 -12.69 1.02
N ASN A 81 4.09 -13.08 0.21
CA ASN A 81 4.20 -14.12 -0.78
C ASN A 81 3.91 -13.59 -2.19
N ARG A 82 4.53 -14.18 -3.19
CA ARG A 82 4.24 -13.97 -4.61
C ARG A 82 3.59 -15.21 -5.20
N PRO A 83 2.77 -15.08 -6.21
CA PRO A 83 2.23 -13.83 -6.81
C PRO A 83 1.28 -13.10 -5.86
N TYR A 84 1.10 -11.77 -6.01
CA TYR A 84 0.21 -11.00 -5.13
C TYR A 84 -1.27 -11.27 -5.40
N VAL A 85 -1.61 -11.62 -6.63
CA VAL A 85 -2.97 -11.99 -7.07
C VAL A 85 -2.86 -13.26 -7.89
N SER A 86 -3.57 -14.31 -7.49
CA SER A 86 -3.68 -15.56 -8.24
C SER A 86 -4.91 -15.55 -9.13
N PHE A 87 -4.78 -16.14 -10.30
CA PHE A 87 -5.83 -16.25 -11.31
C PHE A 87 -6.37 -17.66 -11.34
N VAL A 88 -7.65 -17.80 -11.03
CA VAL A 88 -8.34 -19.10 -11.04
C VAL A 88 -9.19 -19.19 -12.30
N PRO A 89 -8.98 -20.20 -13.17
CA PRO A 89 -9.74 -20.35 -14.40
C PRO A 89 -11.22 -20.66 -14.08
N LYS A 90 -12.15 -20.07 -14.83
CA LYS A 90 -13.58 -20.40 -14.77
C LYS A 90 -13.92 -21.58 -15.65
N ASP A 91 -13.23 -21.72 -16.76
CA ASP A 91 -13.40 -22.78 -17.73
C ASP A 91 -12.20 -23.74 -17.69
N ALA A 92 -12.44 -25.03 -17.96
CA ALA A 92 -11.38 -26.06 -17.85
C ALA A 92 -10.24 -25.86 -18.87
N ASP A 93 -10.54 -25.23 -20.00
CA ASP A 93 -9.57 -24.97 -21.06
C ASP A 93 -8.63 -23.80 -20.75
N ASP A 94 -8.96 -22.95 -19.74
CA ASP A 94 -8.23 -21.74 -19.41
C ASP A 94 -7.15 -21.94 -18.31
N VAL A 95 -6.84 -23.19 -17.92
CA VAL A 95 -5.91 -23.47 -16.80
C VAL A 95 -4.50 -22.97 -17.09
N GLU A 96 -4.00 -23.18 -18.31
CA GLU A 96 -2.67 -22.74 -18.71
C GLU A 96 -2.63 -21.22 -18.89
N ASN A 97 -3.66 -20.65 -19.50
CA ASN A 97 -3.80 -19.21 -19.70
C ASN A 97 -3.89 -18.45 -18.36
N ALA A 98 -4.55 -19.04 -17.35
CA ALA A 98 -4.59 -18.46 -16.01
C ALA A 98 -3.19 -18.36 -15.38
N LYS A 99 -2.35 -19.39 -15.52
CA LYS A 99 -0.96 -19.36 -15.04
C LYS A 99 -0.10 -18.35 -15.79
N ASN A 100 -0.28 -18.27 -17.10
CA ASN A 100 0.42 -17.30 -17.93
C ASN A 100 0.04 -15.87 -17.55
N MET A 101 -1.25 -15.59 -17.35
CA MET A 101 -1.73 -14.29 -16.89
C MET A 101 -1.20 -13.96 -15.48
N GLU A 102 -1.18 -14.92 -14.57
CA GLU A 102 -0.61 -14.76 -13.23
C GLU A 102 0.86 -14.36 -13.30
N THR A 103 1.65 -15.06 -14.12
CA THR A 103 3.07 -14.78 -14.32
C THR A 103 3.30 -13.40 -14.94
N LEU A 104 2.50 -13.03 -15.94
CA LEU A 104 2.55 -11.72 -16.59
C LEU A 104 2.28 -10.61 -15.58
N VAL A 105 1.17 -10.69 -14.85
CA VAL A 105 0.76 -9.66 -13.89
C VAL A 105 1.76 -9.56 -12.73
N ASP A 106 2.29 -10.68 -12.22
CA ASP A 106 3.34 -10.66 -11.21
C ASP A 106 4.61 -9.98 -11.73
N SER A 107 5.01 -10.22 -12.98
CA SER A 107 6.16 -9.55 -13.59
C SER A 107 5.93 -8.05 -13.74
N GLN A 108 4.73 -7.63 -14.17
CA GLN A 108 4.35 -6.22 -14.33
C GLN A 108 4.34 -5.47 -13.00
N MET A 109 3.79 -6.06 -11.93
CA MET A 109 3.76 -5.47 -10.59
C MET A 109 5.14 -5.39 -9.94
N ASN A 110 6.07 -6.29 -10.31
CA ASN A 110 7.40 -6.38 -9.71
C ASN A 110 8.51 -5.71 -10.54
N ARG A 111 8.17 -5.02 -11.62
CA ARG A 111 9.14 -4.23 -12.37
C ARG A 111 9.74 -3.14 -11.47
N THR A 112 11.05 -2.93 -11.60
CA THR A 112 11.80 -2.00 -10.74
C THR A 112 11.35 -0.55 -10.91
N ASP A 113 10.86 -0.18 -12.08
CA ASP A 113 10.41 1.16 -12.43
C ASP A 113 8.94 1.45 -12.06
N VAL A 114 8.16 0.43 -11.68
CA VAL A 114 6.74 0.59 -11.30
C VAL A 114 6.55 1.17 -9.91
N GLU A 115 7.52 0.96 -9.01
CA GLU A 115 7.40 1.34 -7.59
C GLU A 115 6.10 0.86 -6.92
N PHE A 116 5.60 -0.31 -7.34
CA PHE A 116 4.31 -0.84 -6.90
C PHE A 116 4.14 -0.85 -5.38
N MET A 117 5.17 -1.29 -4.65
CA MET A 117 5.15 -1.33 -3.18
C MET A 117 5.03 0.08 -2.56
N VAL A 118 5.66 1.09 -3.15
CA VAL A 118 5.56 2.48 -2.67
C VAL A 118 4.15 3.01 -2.89
N ARG A 119 3.55 2.71 -4.03
CA ARG A 119 2.17 3.10 -4.35
C ARG A 119 1.16 2.40 -3.44
N MET A 120 1.37 1.10 -3.15
CA MET A 120 0.54 0.36 -2.19
C MET A 120 0.71 0.87 -0.75
N TYR A 121 1.92 1.22 -0.36
CA TYR A 121 2.19 1.86 0.93
C TYR A 121 1.40 3.18 1.05
N THR A 122 1.40 4.00 0.01
CA THR A 122 0.64 5.26 -0.04
C THR A 122 -0.86 5.00 0.01
N LEU A 123 -1.37 4.07 -0.79
CA LEU A 123 -2.79 3.68 -0.80
C LEU A 123 -3.27 3.24 0.59
N ILE A 124 -2.53 2.35 1.25
CA ILE A 124 -2.89 1.84 2.58
C ILE A 124 -2.79 2.96 3.62
N THR A 125 -1.78 3.84 3.52
CA THR A 125 -1.64 4.98 4.43
C THR A 125 -2.84 5.91 4.33
N ASP A 126 -3.22 6.32 3.13
CA ASP A 126 -4.34 7.22 2.90
C ASP A 126 -5.68 6.55 3.27
N MET A 127 -5.82 5.25 2.98
CA MET A 127 -6.99 4.47 3.41
C MET A 127 -7.17 4.48 4.94
N LEU A 128 -6.08 4.36 5.70
CA LEU A 128 -6.13 4.38 7.16
C LEU A 128 -6.42 5.78 7.72
N ILE A 129 -5.88 6.82 7.09
CA ILE A 129 -6.05 8.20 7.55
C ILE A 129 -7.43 8.75 7.20
N TYR A 130 -7.91 8.50 5.97
CA TYR A 130 -9.13 9.12 5.44
C TYR A 130 -10.34 8.19 5.38
N GLY A 131 -10.19 6.92 5.81
CA GLY A 131 -11.23 5.91 5.72
C GLY A 131 -11.36 5.25 4.35
N GLY A 132 -10.68 5.77 3.35
CA GLY A 132 -10.61 5.21 2.01
C GLY A 132 -9.57 5.91 1.16
N CYS A 133 -9.11 5.24 0.11
CA CYS A 133 -8.20 5.80 -0.89
C CYS A 133 -8.64 5.41 -2.29
N PRO A 134 -8.86 6.39 -3.18
CA PRO A 134 -9.14 6.13 -4.58
C PRO A 134 -7.85 5.78 -5.33
N TYR A 135 -8.01 4.96 -6.35
CA TYR A 135 -6.94 4.66 -7.29
C TYR A 135 -7.51 4.49 -8.70
N GLU A 136 -6.66 4.74 -9.68
CA GLU A 136 -6.94 4.55 -11.10
C GLU A 136 -6.06 3.44 -11.64
N VAL A 137 -6.61 2.66 -12.56
CA VAL A 137 -5.84 1.68 -13.33
C VAL A 137 -6.15 1.92 -14.81
N GLY A 138 -5.13 2.28 -15.55
CA GLY A 138 -5.23 2.53 -16.97
C GLY A 138 -4.06 1.91 -17.72
N TRP A 139 -4.10 1.96 -19.04
CA TRP A 139 -2.97 1.56 -19.87
C TRP A 139 -2.03 2.74 -20.06
N ARG A 140 -0.74 2.57 -19.81
CA ARG A 140 0.29 3.56 -20.06
C ARG A 140 1.17 3.10 -21.20
N TYR A 141 1.23 3.93 -22.23
CA TYR A 141 2.16 3.77 -23.34
C TYR A 141 3.11 4.97 -23.38
N GLU A 142 4.40 4.73 -23.34
CA GLU A 142 5.41 5.77 -23.31
C GLU A 142 6.61 5.41 -24.19
N LEU A 143 6.92 6.29 -25.15
CA LEU A 143 8.12 6.20 -25.97
C LEU A 143 9.20 7.10 -25.39
N ARG A 144 10.42 6.60 -25.35
CA ARG A 144 11.60 7.35 -24.93
C ARG A 144 12.65 7.34 -26.04
N LYS A 145 13.19 8.53 -26.35
CA LYS A 145 14.34 8.67 -27.23
C LYS A 145 15.61 8.40 -26.44
N ILE A 146 16.35 7.38 -26.81
CA ILE A 146 17.66 7.06 -26.25
C ILE A 146 18.74 7.23 -27.30
N LYS A 147 19.91 7.72 -26.88
CA LYS A 147 21.10 7.75 -27.73
C LYS A 147 21.84 6.43 -27.59
N ARG A 148 22.00 5.71 -28.68
CA ARG A 148 22.75 4.45 -28.72
C ARG A 148 23.93 4.59 -29.69
N LYS A 149 25.08 4.06 -29.29
CA LYS A 149 26.23 3.93 -30.17
C LYS A 149 26.04 2.71 -31.06
N VAL A 150 25.82 2.96 -32.35
CA VAL A 150 25.66 1.89 -33.34
C VAL A 150 27.02 1.71 -34.04
N PRO A 151 27.53 0.47 -34.14
CA PRO A 151 28.78 0.23 -34.83
C PRO A 151 28.63 0.52 -36.34
N MET A 152 29.52 1.36 -36.88
CA MET A 152 29.68 1.53 -38.33
C MET A 152 30.62 0.46 -38.84
N VAL A 153 30.14 -0.36 -39.76
CA VAL A 153 30.94 -1.38 -40.44
C VAL A 153 31.05 -1.04 -41.92
N ASP A 154 32.20 -1.31 -42.53
CA ASP A 154 32.38 -1.18 -43.97
C ASP A 154 31.74 -2.37 -44.71
N GLU A 155 31.78 -2.34 -46.06
CA GLU A 155 31.26 -3.42 -46.91
C GLU A 155 31.95 -4.78 -46.65
N SER A 156 33.11 -4.77 -46.02
CA SER A 156 33.89 -5.95 -45.65
C SER A 156 33.62 -6.45 -44.22
N GLY A 157 32.70 -5.79 -43.48
CA GLY A 157 32.39 -6.15 -42.08
C GLY A 157 33.39 -5.63 -41.05
N ILE A 158 34.32 -4.75 -41.41
CA ILE A 158 35.32 -4.16 -40.52
C ILE A 158 34.72 -2.97 -39.78
N LEU A 159 34.88 -2.94 -38.46
CA LEU A 159 34.40 -1.86 -37.60
C LEU A 159 35.17 -0.57 -37.88
N LEU A 160 34.49 0.46 -38.43
CA LEU A 160 35.06 1.78 -38.72
C LEU A 160 34.94 2.75 -37.52
N GLY A 161 34.02 2.49 -36.60
CA GLY A 161 33.77 3.35 -35.45
C GLY A 161 32.36 3.17 -34.90
N TYR A 162 31.92 4.10 -34.05
CA TYR A 162 30.57 4.15 -33.53
C TYR A 162 29.93 5.50 -33.85
N GLU A 163 28.69 5.45 -34.34
CA GLU A 163 27.86 6.64 -34.56
C GLU A 163 26.80 6.71 -33.48
N GLU A 164 26.51 7.92 -32.98
CA GLU A 164 25.41 8.12 -32.03
C GLU A 164 24.10 8.30 -32.81
N GLN A 165 23.21 7.34 -32.65
CA GLN A 165 21.87 7.40 -33.23
C GLN A 165 20.83 7.56 -32.13
N GLU A 166 19.85 8.42 -32.35
CA GLU A 166 18.66 8.51 -31.52
C GLU A 166 17.69 7.45 -31.98
N ILE A 167 17.36 6.52 -31.07
CA ILE A 167 16.42 5.44 -31.30
C ILE A 167 15.24 5.63 -30.35
N GLU A 168 14.03 5.56 -30.87
CA GLU A 168 12.83 5.50 -30.06
C GLU A 168 12.66 4.08 -29.51
N VAL A 169 12.58 3.97 -28.19
CA VAL A 169 12.36 2.70 -27.48
C VAL A 169 11.11 2.82 -26.64
N VAL A 170 10.30 1.78 -26.65
CA VAL A 170 9.16 1.68 -25.75
C VAL A 170 9.67 1.61 -24.31
N ASN A 171 9.42 2.65 -23.54
CA ASN A 171 9.79 2.75 -22.15
C ASN A 171 8.75 2.10 -21.24
N TRP A 172 7.47 2.29 -21.57
CA TRP A 172 6.34 1.74 -20.85
C TRP A 172 5.24 1.32 -21.80
N ASP A 173 4.70 0.14 -21.62
CA ASP A 173 3.58 -0.39 -22.38
C ASP A 173 2.88 -1.47 -21.55
N ASP A 174 2.34 -1.07 -20.41
CA ASP A 174 1.75 -1.96 -19.41
C ASP A 174 0.64 -1.23 -18.63
N PRO A 175 -0.21 -1.97 -17.89
CA PRO A 175 -1.13 -1.35 -16.95
C PRO A 175 -0.39 -0.51 -15.92
N ASP A 176 -0.94 0.65 -15.60
CA ASP A 176 -0.39 1.58 -14.60
C ASP A 176 -1.41 1.82 -13.50
N PHE A 177 -1.04 1.42 -12.28
CA PHE A 177 -1.83 1.61 -11.07
C PHE A 177 -1.37 2.87 -10.35
N GLN A 178 -2.28 3.83 -10.16
CA GLN A 178 -1.98 5.10 -9.51
C GLN A 178 -2.99 5.43 -8.42
N PRO A 179 -2.62 5.39 -7.13
CA PRO A 179 -3.41 5.99 -6.07
C PRO A 179 -3.38 7.51 -6.21
N PHE A 180 -4.47 8.17 -5.86
CA PHE A 180 -4.57 9.63 -5.90
C PHE A 180 -5.32 10.16 -4.68
N MET A 181 -5.24 11.47 -4.46
CA MET A 181 -5.81 12.10 -3.27
C MET A 181 -7.34 11.95 -3.25
N ILE A 182 -7.90 11.64 -2.10
CA ILE A 182 -9.35 11.52 -1.90
C ILE A 182 -10.08 12.83 -2.24
N ASP A 183 -9.42 13.96 -2.06
CA ASP A 183 -9.93 15.31 -2.41
C ASP A 183 -10.17 15.49 -3.92
N ASP A 184 -9.59 14.64 -4.76
CA ASP A 184 -9.70 14.71 -6.22
C ASP A 184 -10.73 13.73 -6.81
N LEU A 185 -11.45 12.97 -5.96
CA LEU A 185 -12.54 12.08 -6.34
C LEU A 185 -13.90 12.73 -5.97
N TYR A 186 -14.80 12.80 -6.94
CA TYR A 186 -16.16 13.31 -6.79
C TYR A 186 -17.14 12.24 -7.27
N PRO A 187 -17.58 11.35 -6.37
CA PRO A 187 -18.55 10.30 -6.72
C PRO A 187 -19.97 10.85 -6.80
N ASP A 188 -20.85 10.08 -7.40
CA ASP A 188 -22.29 10.27 -7.32
C ASP A 188 -22.75 10.17 -5.86
N PRO A 189 -23.40 11.21 -5.29
CA PRO A 189 -23.86 11.20 -3.90
C PRO A 189 -24.84 10.07 -3.53
N GLU A 190 -25.53 9.49 -4.51
CA GLU A 190 -26.47 8.39 -4.29
C GLU A 190 -25.78 7.01 -4.30
N GLY A 191 -24.55 6.92 -4.82
CA GLY A 191 -23.81 5.69 -4.89
C GLY A 191 -23.06 5.34 -3.60
N THR A 192 -22.94 4.06 -3.30
CA THR A 192 -22.20 3.52 -2.14
C THR A 192 -20.85 2.91 -2.52
N SER A 193 -20.62 2.67 -3.79
CA SER A 193 -19.37 2.14 -4.37
C SER A 193 -19.13 2.73 -5.76
N ILE A 194 -17.94 2.58 -6.29
CA ILE A 194 -17.61 3.05 -7.65
C ILE A 194 -18.52 2.41 -8.72
N ASP A 195 -18.83 1.12 -8.56
CA ASP A 195 -19.68 0.39 -9.51
C ASP A 195 -21.15 0.77 -9.39
N ASP A 196 -21.60 1.18 -8.21
CA ASP A 196 -22.97 1.61 -7.91
C ASP A 196 -23.24 3.07 -8.33
N CYS A 197 -22.19 3.89 -8.40
CA CYS A 197 -22.29 5.26 -8.88
C CYS A 197 -22.69 5.31 -10.36
N SER A 198 -23.69 6.11 -10.73
CA SER A 198 -24.04 6.37 -12.13
C SER A 198 -22.91 7.10 -12.87
N TRP A 199 -22.15 7.88 -12.15
CA TRP A 199 -21.00 8.65 -12.65
C TRP A 199 -19.98 8.87 -11.55
N VAL A 200 -18.72 9.06 -11.94
CA VAL A 200 -17.62 9.47 -11.05
C VAL A 200 -16.81 10.53 -11.76
N ILE A 201 -16.51 11.64 -11.07
CA ILE A 201 -15.65 12.69 -11.61
C ILE A 201 -14.30 12.63 -10.90
N ARG A 202 -13.23 12.55 -11.69
CA ARG A 202 -11.86 12.74 -11.23
C ARG A 202 -11.40 14.15 -11.60
N ARG A 203 -10.90 14.90 -10.61
CA ARG A 203 -10.21 16.17 -10.83
C ARG A 203 -8.72 15.93 -10.97
N ARG A 204 -8.12 16.49 -12.00
CA ARG A 204 -6.67 16.43 -12.25
C ARG A 204 -6.14 17.82 -12.53
N TYR A 205 -4.86 18.00 -12.21
CA TYR A 205 -4.12 19.21 -12.55
C TYR A 205 -2.92 18.81 -13.38
N ILE A 206 -2.92 19.18 -14.65
CA ILE A 206 -1.87 18.85 -15.61
C ILE A 206 -1.08 20.09 -16.01
N THR A 207 0.18 19.88 -16.38
CA THR A 207 1.04 20.92 -16.94
C THR A 207 0.70 21.18 -18.42
N ARG A 208 1.17 22.33 -18.94
CA ARG A 208 1.01 22.63 -20.36
C ARG A 208 1.63 21.55 -21.26
N LYS A 209 2.82 21.08 -20.91
CA LYS A 209 3.53 20.04 -21.66
C LYS A 209 2.74 18.71 -21.72
N GLU A 210 2.15 18.31 -20.61
CA GLU A 210 1.30 17.12 -20.57
C GLU A 210 0.02 17.30 -21.40
N LEU A 211 -0.58 18.49 -21.35
CA LEU A 211 -1.74 18.82 -22.17
C LEU A 211 -1.42 18.74 -23.67
N GLU A 212 -0.32 19.38 -24.10
CA GLU A 212 0.15 19.35 -25.49
C GLU A 212 0.44 17.92 -25.94
N ALA A 213 1.11 17.11 -25.13
CA ALA A 213 1.36 15.69 -25.44
C ALA A 213 0.06 14.90 -25.66
N LYS A 214 -0.98 15.11 -24.82
CA LYS A 214 -2.27 14.46 -24.97
C LYS A 214 -3.08 14.97 -26.17
N ILE A 215 -2.85 16.20 -26.61
CA ILE A 215 -3.41 16.73 -27.86
C ILE A 215 -2.72 16.07 -29.07
N ASP A 216 -1.40 15.94 -29.04
CA ASP A 216 -0.61 15.30 -30.11
C ASP A 216 -0.95 13.81 -30.24
N GLU A 217 -1.23 13.12 -29.12
CA GLU A 217 -1.75 11.75 -29.09
C GLU A 217 -3.21 11.64 -29.60
N GLY A 218 -3.90 12.77 -29.83
CA GLY A 218 -5.27 12.82 -30.33
C GLY A 218 -6.36 12.52 -29.26
N ILE A 219 -5.98 12.36 -28.00
CA ILE A 219 -6.88 12.10 -26.87
C ILE A 219 -7.71 13.35 -26.55
N TYR A 220 -7.06 14.53 -26.53
CA TYR A 220 -7.74 15.81 -26.27
C TYR A 220 -7.89 16.62 -27.54
N LYS A 221 -9.06 17.24 -27.70
CA LYS A 221 -9.40 18.09 -28.84
C LYS A 221 -9.69 19.51 -28.34
N VAL A 222 -8.70 20.38 -28.39
CA VAL A 222 -8.76 21.77 -27.94
C VAL A 222 -8.92 22.68 -29.15
N LYS A 223 -9.86 23.65 -29.10
CA LYS A 223 -10.09 24.61 -30.20
C LYS A 223 -9.06 25.75 -30.19
N ASP A 224 -8.80 26.31 -29.01
CA ASP A 224 -7.89 27.43 -28.83
C ASP A 224 -7.12 27.29 -27.51
N LEU A 225 -5.86 26.91 -27.62
CA LEU A 225 -4.97 26.73 -26.47
C LEU A 225 -4.64 28.06 -25.77
N GLU A 226 -4.61 29.19 -26.53
CA GLU A 226 -4.30 30.50 -25.95
C GLU A 226 -5.45 31.04 -25.12
N ALA A 227 -6.69 30.83 -25.56
CA ALA A 227 -7.88 31.20 -24.79
C ALA A 227 -7.96 30.44 -23.47
N ILE A 228 -7.56 29.17 -23.46
CA ILE A 228 -7.50 28.33 -22.25
C ILE A 228 -6.41 28.81 -21.30
N ASN A 229 -5.27 29.25 -21.82
CA ASN A 229 -4.15 29.80 -21.05
C ASN A 229 -4.53 31.02 -20.21
N GLN A 230 -5.53 31.80 -20.65
CA GLN A 230 -6.02 32.97 -19.91
C GLN A 230 -6.96 32.60 -18.74
N ALA A 231 -7.52 31.39 -18.72
CA ALA A 231 -8.54 30.99 -17.77
C ALA A 231 -8.02 30.54 -16.39
N GLY A 232 -6.69 30.55 -16.18
CA GLY A 232 -6.17 30.60 -14.84
C GLY A 232 -5.36 29.46 -14.29
N ASP A 233 -4.59 29.82 -13.29
CA ASP A 233 -3.84 28.96 -12.40
C ASP A 233 -4.79 28.37 -11.36
N ARG A 234 -5.00 27.05 -11.41
CA ARG A 234 -5.75 26.37 -10.38
C ARG A 234 -4.89 25.32 -9.71
N ILE A 235 -4.88 25.33 -8.40
CA ILE A 235 -4.19 24.38 -7.54
C ILE A 235 -5.25 23.58 -6.80
N SER A 236 -4.98 22.30 -6.56
CA SER A 236 -5.85 21.49 -5.71
C SER A 236 -6.00 22.13 -4.33
N GLU A 237 -7.22 22.51 -3.97
CA GLU A 237 -7.54 23.13 -2.67
C GLU A 237 -7.08 22.23 -1.52
N GLY A 238 -7.38 20.94 -1.56
CA GLY A 238 -6.94 19.98 -0.54
C GLY A 238 -5.41 19.87 -0.42
N LYS A 239 -4.67 20.00 -1.53
CA LYS A 239 -3.20 20.07 -1.49
C LYS A 239 -2.73 21.39 -0.86
N GLN A 240 -3.36 22.50 -1.21
CA GLN A 240 -3.05 23.82 -0.66
C GLN A 240 -3.29 23.86 0.85
N ASP A 241 -4.41 23.33 1.33
CA ASP A 241 -4.74 23.27 2.75
C ASP A 241 -3.74 22.42 3.55
N ARG A 242 -3.29 21.30 2.98
CA ARG A 242 -2.26 20.46 3.59
C ARG A 242 -0.91 21.16 3.64
N LEU A 243 -0.54 21.91 2.59
CA LEU A 243 0.69 22.71 2.56
C LEU A 243 0.61 23.88 3.53
N ALA A 244 -0.54 24.57 3.60
CA ALA A 244 -0.78 25.60 4.60
C ALA A 244 -0.65 25.06 6.03
N ALA A 245 -1.17 23.86 6.28
CA ALA A 245 -1.07 23.22 7.58
C ALA A 245 0.38 22.96 8.03
N ILE A 246 1.30 22.66 7.09
CA ILE A 246 2.74 22.48 7.39
C ILE A 246 3.55 23.78 7.30
N GLY A 247 2.90 24.94 7.05
CA GLY A 247 3.58 26.23 6.93
C GLY A 247 4.25 26.49 5.58
N ALA A 248 3.90 25.72 4.54
CA ALA A 248 4.47 25.83 3.19
C ALA A 248 3.51 26.48 2.19
N ALA A 249 2.46 27.19 2.65
CA ALA A 249 1.48 27.82 1.77
C ALA A 249 2.10 28.86 0.82
N ASP A 250 3.06 29.65 1.31
CA ASP A 250 3.68 30.73 0.57
C ASP A 250 4.59 30.23 -0.58
N ALA A 251 5.01 28.95 -0.53
CA ALA A 251 5.87 28.37 -1.57
C ALA A 251 5.20 28.28 -2.95
N TYR A 252 3.88 28.45 -3.02
CA TYR A 252 3.11 28.41 -4.27
C TYR A 252 2.61 29.79 -4.74
N ALA A 253 2.77 30.84 -3.92
CA ALA A 253 2.26 32.16 -4.25
C ALA A 253 3.11 32.92 -5.30
N ASP A 254 4.38 32.55 -5.43
CA ASP A 254 5.35 33.27 -6.26
C ASP A 254 5.63 32.66 -7.66
N GLU A 255 5.11 31.48 -7.98
CA GLU A 255 5.29 30.88 -9.31
C GLU A 255 4.27 31.44 -10.33
N ALA A 256 4.38 32.73 -10.60
CA ALA A 256 3.76 33.37 -11.78
C ALA A 256 4.50 33.05 -13.09
N ASP A 257 5.35 32.02 -13.14
CA ASP A 257 6.00 31.60 -14.35
C ASP A 257 5.03 30.88 -15.29
N VAL A 258 4.99 31.34 -16.53
CA VAL A 258 4.09 30.82 -17.58
C VAL A 258 4.30 29.31 -17.83
N GLY A 259 5.48 28.76 -17.50
CA GLY A 259 5.80 27.33 -17.59
C GLY A 259 5.23 26.47 -16.47
N GLY A 260 4.92 27.03 -15.30
CA GLY A 260 4.39 26.33 -14.12
C GLY A 260 2.87 26.27 -14.05
N ARG A 261 2.15 26.91 -14.98
CA ARG A 261 0.69 26.92 -14.99
C ARG A 261 0.11 25.54 -15.12
N ARG A 262 -0.88 25.23 -14.28
CA ARG A 262 -1.61 23.97 -14.30
C ARG A 262 -3.05 24.18 -14.71
N TYR A 263 -3.55 23.25 -15.50
CA TYR A 263 -4.90 23.21 -16.01
C TYR A 263 -5.72 22.23 -15.19
N GLU A 264 -6.87 22.67 -14.69
CA GLU A 264 -7.85 21.80 -14.05
C GLU A 264 -8.58 20.98 -15.12
N LEU A 265 -8.57 19.68 -14.98
CA LEU A 265 -9.36 18.75 -15.76
C LEU A 265 -10.44 18.12 -14.86
N LEU A 266 -11.67 18.16 -15.29
CA LEU A 266 -12.77 17.41 -14.70
C LEU A 266 -13.11 16.26 -15.65
N GLU A 267 -12.68 15.06 -15.30
CA GLU A 267 -12.91 13.83 -16.08
C GLU A 267 -14.10 13.09 -15.49
N MET A 268 -15.26 13.20 -16.14
CA MET A 268 -16.47 12.48 -15.75
C MET A 268 -16.52 11.15 -16.49
N TRP A 269 -16.56 10.07 -15.72
CA TRP A 269 -16.69 8.70 -16.20
C TRP A 269 -18.08 8.17 -15.88
N GLU A 270 -18.77 7.73 -16.88
CA GLU A 270 -19.98 6.91 -16.87
C GLU A 270 -19.57 5.49 -17.31
N ASP A 271 -20.44 4.48 -17.24
CA ASP A 271 -20.04 3.14 -17.65
C ASP A 271 -19.80 3.05 -19.17
N ASP A 272 -20.56 3.81 -19.94
CA ASP A 272 -20.53 3.83 -21.40
C ASP A 272 -19.73 5.00 -22.00
N ARG A 273 -19.37 6.01 -21.20
CA ARG A 273 -18.84 7.28 -21.74
C ARG A 273 -17.85 7.97 -20.84
N VAL A 274 -16.90 8.68 -21.44
CA VAL A 274 -15.98 9.61 -20.76
C VAL A 274 -16.13 11.01 -21.33
N THR A 275 -16.24 12.00 -20.45
CA THR A 275 -16.30 13.42 -20.82
C THR A 275 -15.29 14.20 -19.99
N THR A 276 -14.36 14.93 -20.62
CA THR A 276 -13.36 15.75 -19.94
C THR A 276 -13.59 17.22 -20.23
N VAL A 277 -13.67 18.01 -19.17
CA VAL A 277 -13.83 19.49 -19.23
C VAL A 277 -12.57 20.14 -18.67
N ILE A 278 -11.98 21.07 -19.43
CA ILE A 278 -10.81 21.84 -19.01
C ILE A 278 -11.22 23.18 -18.40
N ASN A 279 -10.61 23.55 -17.26
CA ASN A 279 -10.81 24.82 -16.54
C ASN A 279 -12.29 25.23 -16.39
N ARG A 280 -13.20 24.25 -16.41
CA ARG A 280 -14.67 24.44 -16.36
C ARG A 280 -15.23 25.25 -17.54
N THR A 281 -14.48 25.38 -18.64
CA THR A 281 -14.82 26.24 -19.79
C THR A 281 -15.18 25.45 -21.03
N GLU A 282 -14.41 24.44 -21.41
CA GLU A 282 -14.55 23.72 -22.66
C GLU A 282 -14.49 22.19 -22.46
N VAL A 283 -15.26 21.44 -23.28
CA VAL A 283 -15.17 19.98 -23.39
C VAL A 283 -14.08 19.63 -24.38
N ILE A 284 -13.01 19.02 -23.89
CA ILE A 284 -11.84 18.60 -24.69
C ILE A 284 -11.84 17.12 -25.09
N ARG A 285 -12.63 16.31 -24.37
CA ARG A 285 -12.83 14.88 -24.65
C ARG A 285 -14.29 14.54 -24.43
N ASP A 286 -14.90 13.83 -25.37
CA ASP A 286 -16.26 13.32 -25.26
C ASP A 286 -16.40 12.13 -26.19
N GLU A 287 -16.27 10.91 -25.65
CA GLU A 287 -16.22 9.66 -26.40
C GLU A 287 -16.80 8.50 -25.59
N GLU A 288 -17.07 7.38 -26.24
CA GLU A 288 -17.44 6.14 -25.58
C GLU A 288 -16.30 5.64 -24.68
N ASN A 289 -16.66 4.84 -23.66
CA ASN A 289 -15.66 4.27 -22.76
C ASN A 289 -14.64 3.43 -23.58
N PRO A 290 -13.36 3.78 -23.56
CA PRO A 290 -12.35 3.09 -24.39
C PRO A 290 -12.00 1.69 -23.88
N PHE A 291 -12.43 1.31 -22.68
CA PHE A 291 -12.10 0.04 -22.07
C PHE A 291 -13.14 -1.03 -22.34
N TRP A 292 -12.70 -2.21 -22.80
CA TRP A 292 -13.58 -3.34 -23.12
C TRP A 292 -14.36 -3.86 -21.90
N HIS A 293 -13.83 -3.71 -20.72
CA HIS A 293 -14.51 -4.11 -19.48
C HIS A 293 -15.77 -3.28 -19.15
N GLY A 294 -16.00 -2.17 -19.86
CA GLY A 294 -17.19 -1.33 -19.72
C GLY A 294 -17.42 -0.75 -18.32
N LYS A 295 -16.38 -0.66 -17.48
CA LYS A 295 -16.43 -0.09 -16.14
C LYS A 295 -15.60 1.19 -16.06
N LYS A 296 -15.86 1.98 -15.03
CA LYS A 296 -15.02 3.13 -14.69
C LYS A 296 -13.63 2.65 -14.25
N PRO A 297 -12.51 3.23 -14.72
CA PRO A 297 -11.14 2.77 -14.45
C PRO A 297 -10.68 3.09 -13.03
N PHE A 298 -11.60 3.15 -12.07
CA PHE A 298 -11.32 3.51 -10.68
C PHE A 298 -11.63 2.37 -9.72
N GLY A 299 -10.81 2.28 -8.69
CA GLY A 299 -11.11 1.54 -7.49
C GLY A 299 -11.13 2.47 -6.27
N PHE A 300 -11.77 2.03 -5.21
CA PHE A 300 -11.81 2.73 -3.93
C PHE A 300 -11.61 1.73 -2.81
N ALA A 301 -10.42 1.71 -2.24
CA ALA A 301 -10.10 0.88 -1.10
C ALA A 301 -10.67 1.52 0.18
N LYS A 302 -11.51 0.79 0.93
CA LYS A 302 -12.09 1.24 2.21
C LYS A 302 -11.46 0.49 3.37
N PHE A 303 -11.22 1.17 4.47
CA PHE A 303 -10.73 0.52 5.68
C PHE A 303 -11.87 -0.17 6.44
N ASP A 304 -12.95 0.55 6.71
CA ASP A 304 -14.14 0.01 7.39
C ASP A 304 -15.40 0.49 6.68
N PRO A 305 -15.97 -0.33 5.77
CA PRO A 305 -17.14 0.06 5.01
C PRO A 305 -18.41 0.05 5.87
N LEU A 306 -19.25 1.07 5.69
CA LEU A 306 -20.60 1.14 6.23
C LEU A 306 -21.64 1.04 5.12
N ASN A 307 -22.76 0.42 5.44
CA ASN A 307 -23.89 0.35 4.53
C ASN A 307 -24.51 1.74 4.32
N GLY A 308 -24.75 2.12 3.08
CA GLY A 308 -25.33 3.42 2.71
C GLY A 308 -24.32 4.57 2.67
N GLU A 309 -23.03 4.33 2.92
CA GLU A 309 -21.98 5.34 2.84
C GLU A 309 -20.95 5.03 1.76
N PHE A 310 -20.59 6.05 0.97
CA PHE A 310 -19.52 5.92 -0.01
C PHE A 310 -18.15 5.85 0.66
N TYR A 311 -17.89 6.68 1.66
CA TYR A 311 -16.63 6.71 2.40
C TYR A 311 -16.69 5.75 3.59
N GLY A 312 -15.57 5.09 3.88
CA GLY A 312 -15.45 4.21 5.05
C GLY A 312 -15.04 4.96 6.31
N ILE A 313 -15.13 4.31 7.47
CA ILE A 313 -14.62 4.85 8.73
C ILE A 313 -13.09 4.85 8.70
N SER A 314 -12.50 5.97 9.12
CA SER A 314 -11.04 6.12 9.27
C SER A 314 -10.55 5.52 10.58
N LEU A 315 -9.33 4.97 10.58
CA LEU A 315 -8.67 4.58 11.83
C LEU A 315 -8.42 5.81 12.73
N VAL A 316 -8.10 6.96 12.12
CA VAL A 316 -7.88 8.22 12.85
C VAL A 316 -9.19 8.75 13.44
N GLU A 317 -10.34 8.59 12.72
CA GLU A 317 -11.66 8.97 13.23
C GLU A 317 -11.98 8.27 14.55
N VAL A 318 -11.69 6.97 14.63
CA VAL A 318 -11.97 6.16 15.84
C VAL A 318 -11.19 6.68 17.07
N ILE A 319 -9.99 7.20 16.86
CA ILE A 319 -9.10 7.61 17.97
C ILE A 319 -8.93 9.12 18.12
N GLU A 320 -9.55 9.93 17.26
CA GLU A 320 -9.38 11.40 17.23
C GLU A 320 -9.61 12.03 18.59
N HIS A 321 -10.73 11.68 19.26
CA HIS A 321 -11.09 12.26 20.55
C HIS A 321 -10.17 11.79 21.68
N LEU A 322 -9.78 10.52 21.70
CA LEU A 322 -8.84 9.96 22.67
C LEU A 322 -7.44 10.59 22.49
N GLN A 323 -7.01 10.84 21.25
CA GLN A 323 -5.76 11.54 20.98
C GLN A 323 -5.79 12.99 21.48
N ALA A 324 -6.92 13.68 21.30
CA ALA A 324 -7.10 15.05 21.80
C ALA A 324 -7.06 15.07 23.34
N GLU A 325 -7.73 14.15 24.00
CA GLU A 325 -7.70 13.99 25.46
C GLU A 325 -6.29 13.69 25.97
N LEU A 326 -5.57 12.76 25.32
CA LEU A 326 -4.19 12.42 25.64
C LEU A 326 -3.26 13.65 25.58
N ASN A 327 -3.41 14.47 24.53
CA ASN A 327 -2.64 15.70 24.37
C ASN A 327 -2.98 16.71 25.48
N THR A 328 -4.28 16.91 25.76
CA THR A 328 -4.76 17.85 26.77
C THR A 328 -4.26 17.46 28.17
N THR A 329 -4.42 16.21 28.57
CA THR A 329 -3.95 15.69 29.86
C THR A 329 -2.44 15.84 30.02
N ARG A 330 -1.68 15.55 28.97
CA ARG A 330 -0.22 15.73 28.97
C ARG A 330 0.17 17.19 29.11
N ASN A 331 -0.45 18.10 28.36
CA ASN A 331 -0.15 19.53 28.41
C ASN A 331 -0.50 20.14 29.75
N GLN A 332 -1.68 19.84 30.31
CA GLN A 332 -2.06 20.28 31.65
C GLN A 332 -1.09 19.81 32.73
N ARG A 333 -0.62 18.55 32.65
CA ARG A 333 0.36 18.01 33.59
C ARG A 333 1.70 18.72 33.49
N ILE A 334 2.16 19.02 32.26
CA ILE A 334 3.41 19.77 32.04
C ILE A 334 3.27 21.18 32.59
N ASP A 335 2.14 21.86 32.33
CA ASP A 335 1.88 23.21 32.85
C ASP A 335 1.85 23.24 34.38
N ALA A 336 1.16 22.29 35.01
CA ALA A 336 1.15 22.17 36.47
C ALA A 336 2.55 21.88 37.04
N THR A 337 3.34 21.05 36.37
CA THR A 337 4.75 20.80 36.76
C THR A 337 5.59 22.05 36.58
N SER A 338 5.41 22.76 35.46
CA SER A 338 6.12 24.02 35.17
C SER A 338 5.81 25.09 36.20
N GLN A 339 4.53 25.25 36.60
CA GLN A 339 4.12 26.17 37.67
C GLN A 339 4.70 25.80 39.04
N THR A 340 4.88 24.50 39.32
CA THR A 340 5.49 24.04 40.57
C THR A 340 7.00 24.32 40.60
N ILE A 341 7.67 24.26 39.45
CA ILE A 341 9.09 24.51 39.31
C ILE A 341 9.38 26.02 39.25
N ASN A 342 8.60 26.73 38.41
CA ASN A 342 8.74 28.17 38.20
C ASN A 342 7.80 28.91 39.16
N ARG A 343 8.32 29.29 40.30
CA ARG A 343 7.54 29.89 41.38
C ARG A 343 7.07 31.28 41.02
N MET A 344 5.83 31.62 41.35
CA MET A 344 5.33 32.98 41.32
C MET A 344 5.43 33.63 42.69
N TRP A 345 5.70 34.93 42.70
CA TRP A 345 5.87 35.68 43.91
C TRP A 345 4.79 36.77 44.03
N ILE A 346 4.27 36.94 45.23
CA ILE A 346 3.46 38.07 45.58
C ILE A 346 4.41 39.14 46.19
N VAL A 347 4.54 40.26 45.51
CA VAL A 347 5.39 41.35 45.90
C VAL A 347 4.56 42.60 46.14
N LEU A 348 4.79 43.32 47.25
CA LEU A 348 4.11 44.54 47.51
C LEU A 348 4.56 45.64 46.52
N LYS A 349 3.61 46.36 45.93
CA LYS A 349 3.89 47.41 44.95
C LYS A 349 4.68 48.55 45.64
N GLY A 350 5.90 48.84 45.17
CA GLY A 350 6.77 49.87 45.76
C GLY A 350 7.89 49.35 46.66
N MET A 351 8.11 48.03 46.76
CA MET A 351 9.10 47.38 47.58
C MET A 351 10.55 47.56 47.08
N GLY A 352 10.76 48.17 45.93
CA GLY A 352 12.09 48.40 45.35
C GLY A 352 12.78 47.16 44.80
N LEU A 353 12.11 46.01 44.80
CA LEU A 353 12.61 44.75 44.22
C LEU A 353 12.40 44.72 42.72
N GLU A 354 13.44 44.37 41.98
CA GLU A 354 13.34 44.12 40.54
C GLU A 354 12.98 42.64 40.25
N PRO A 355 12.28 42.34 39.16
CA PRO A 355 11.97 40.97 38.79
C PRO A 355 13.20 40.05 38.68
N ALA A 356 14.37 40.61 38.36
CA ALA A 356 15.64 39.89 38.28
C ALA A 356 16.16 39.37 39.66
N ASP A 357 15.74 40.00 40.74
CA ASP A 357 16.12 39.62 42.12
C ASP A 357 15.38 38.36 42.58
N LEU A 358 14.19 38.10 41.99
CA LEU A 358 13.33 36.97 42.34
C LEU A 358 13.63 35.72 41.50
N VAL A 359 14.57 35.80 40.57
CA VAL A 359 14.96 34.64 39.74
C VAL A 359 15.81 33.69 40.61
N SER A 360 15.34 32.43 40.72
CA SER A 360 16.06 31.39 41.45
C SER A 360 17.39 31.06 40.78
N ARG A 361 18.49 31.30 41.48
CA ARG A 361 19.88 31.02 41.04
C ARG A 361 20.72 30.48 42.18
N PRO A 362 21.71 29.62 41.92
CA PRO A 362 22.65 29.18 42.96
C PRO A 362 23.35 30.39 43.58
N ASN A 363 23.39 30.44 44.92
CA ASN A 363 23.96 31.55 45.71
C ASN A 363 23.27 32.91 45.47
N GLY A 364 22.00 32.91 45.08
CA GLY A 364 21.21 34.15 44.95
C GLY A 364 20.97 34.79 46.31
N ILE A 365 21.19 36.12 46.44
CA ILE A 365 20.91 36.91 47.63
C ILE A 365 19.80 37.88 47.24
N ILE A 366 18.73 37.91 48.03
CA ILE A 366 17.63 38.87 47.90
C ILE A 366 17.77 39.84 49.07
N TRP A 367 17.95 41.12 48.77
CA TRP A 367 18.03 42.17 49.78
C TRP A 367 16.61 42.72 50.06
N VAL A 368 16.23 42.77 51.32
CA VAL A 368 14.93 43.32 51.77
C VAL A 368 15.14 44.33 52.86
N ASP A 369 14.37 45.38 52.90
CA ASP A 369 14.48 46.44 53.88
C ASP A 369 13.93 46.03 55.26
N SER A 370 12.94 45.12 55.28
CA SER A 370 12.31 44.56 56.47
C SER A 370 11.98 43.09 56.30
N MET A 371 12.14 42.28 57.35
CA MET A 371 11.75 40.88 57.37
C MET A 371 10.23 40.65 57.36
N GLU A 372 9.45 41.71 57.64
CA GLU A 372 7.97 41.67 57.51
C GLU A 372 7.50 41.88 56.07
N GLU A 373 8.36 42.39 55.20
CA GLU A 373 8.10 42.70 53.80
C GLU A 373 8.69 41.65 52.83
N VAL A 374 8.91 40.42 53.29
CA VAL A 374 9.47 39.34 52.47
C VAL A 374 8.47 38.98 51.38
N PRO A 375 8.90 38.85 50.11
CA PRO A 375 8.06 38.32 49.03
C PRO A 375 7.45 37.00 49.40
N LYS A 376 6.13 36.89 49.22
CA LYS A 376 5.41 35.65 49.55
C LYS A 376 5.29 34.77 48.32
N GLU A 377 5.76 33.55 48.45
CA GLU A 377 5.60 32.54 47.39
C GLU A 377 4.14 32.11 47.23
N VAL A 378 3.69 31.96 45.99
CA VAL A 378 2.42 31.33 45.67
C VAL A 378 2.65 29.82 45.65
N GLU A 379 2.07 29.11 46.61
CA GLU A 379 2.16 27.65 46.66
C GLU A 379 1.28 27.00 45.59
N PHE A 380 1.90 26.32 44.63
CA PHE A 380 1.23 25.44 43.72
C PHE A 380 1.35 24.00 44.18
N LYS A 381 0.23 23.28 44.16
CA LYS A 381 0.26 21.83 44.42
C LYS A 381 0.84 21.08 43.22
N PRO A 382 1.71 20.10 43.46
CA PRO A 382 2.20 19.24 42.39
C PRO A 382 1.03 18.50 41.71
N PRO A 383 1.19 18.09 40.45
CA PRO A 383 0.18 17.31 39.76
C PRO A 383 -0.22 16.07 40.56
N ASP A 384 -1.51 15.76 40.59
CA ASP A 384 -2.01 14.56 41.25
C ASP A 384 -1.42 13.31 40.56
N PRO A 385 -0.92 12.31 41.30
CA PRO A 385 -0.49 11.03 40.76
C PRO A 385 -1.55 10.35 39.84
N ALA A 386 -2.83 10.63 40.06
CA ALA A 386 -3.91 10.17 39.19
C ALA A 386 -3.77 10.63 37.72
N ALA A 387 -3.20 11.82 37.48
CA ALA A 387 -2.97 12.31 36.11
C ALA A 387 -1.95 11.49 35.31
N TYR A 388 -1.05 10.76 35.99
CA TYR A 388 -0.15 9.82 35.32
C TYR A 388 -0.84 8.50 34.97
N GLN A 389 -1.80 8.06 35.81
CA GLN A 389 -2.61 6.86 35.57
C GLN A 389 -3.59 7.08 34.42
N GLU A 390 -4.21 8.27 34.35
CA GLU A 390 -5.13 8.66 33.29
C GLU A 390 -4.49 8.55 31.90
N GLU A 391 -3.27 9.04 31.73
CA GLU A 391 -2.53 8.89 30.47
C GLU A 391 -2.37 7.42 30.06
N SER A 392 -2.16 6.51 31.01
CA SER A 392 -2.03 5.08 30.75
C SER A 392 -3.37 4.45 30.37
N ILE A 393 -4.47 4.92 30.98
CA ILE A 393 -5.84 4.47 30.67
C ILE A 393 -6.19 4.89 29.24
N ILE A 394 -6.03 6.16 28.88
CA ILE A 394 -6.32 6.66 27.53
C ILE A 394 -5.53 5.87 26.47
N LYS A 395 -4.27 5.56 26.73
CA LYS A 395 -3.46 4.73 25.81
C LYS A 395 -3.99 3.31 25.70
N ALA A 396 -4.48 2.73 26.78
CA ALA A 396 -5.10 1.40 26.78
C ALA A 396 -6.41 1.41 25.98
N ASP A 397 -7.24 2.45 26.14
CA ASP A 397 -8.49 2.63 25.39
C ASP A 397 -8.23 2.75 23.88
N ILE A 398 -7.21 3.51 23.47
CA ILE A 398 -6.80 3.58 22.07
C ILE A 398 -6.35 2.20 21.55
N GLN A 399 -5.58 1.45 22.36
CA GLN A 399 -5.14 0.11 21.98
C GLN A 399 -6.31 -0.86 21.84
N GLU A 400 -7.30 -0.78 22.73
CA GLU A 400 -8.50 -1.62 22.68
C GLU A 400 -9.37 -1.29 21.47
N ALA A 401 -9.62 0.00 21.21
CA ALA A 401 -10.39 0.47 20.06
C ALA A 401 -9.78 0.04 18.72
N THR A 402 -8.45 0.07 18.60
CA THR A 402 -7.73 -0.22 17.34
C THR A 402 -7.14 -1.63 17.26
N SER A 403 -7.22 -2.41 18.35
CA SER A 403 -6.55 -3.71 18.49
C SER A 403 -5.02 -3.66 18.24
N THR A 404 -4.40 -2.51 18.51
CA THR A 404 -2.94 -2.32 18.36
C THR A 404 -2.25 -2.34 19.71
N TYR A 405 -2.16 -3.52 20.32
CA TYR A 405 -1.48 -3.69 21.60
C TYR A 405 0.03 -3.51 21.49
N ASN A 406 0.70 -3.45 22.65
CA ASN A 406 2.15 -3.22 22.75
C ASN A 406 2.98 -4.20 21.91
N GLU A 407 2.57 -5.46 21.84
CA GLU A 407 3.21 -6.50 21.05
C GLU A 407 3.21 -6.14 19.53
N ALA A 408 2.12 -5.58 19.03
CA ALA A 408 2.01 -5.12 17.64
C ALA A 408 2.94 -3.92 17.33
N ARG A 409 3.42 -3.23 18.37
CA ARG A 409 4.35 -2.08 18.28
C ARG A 409 5.80 -2.47 18.61
N GLY A 410 6.08 -3.78 18.83
CA GLY A 410 7.41 -4.26 19.19
C GLY A 410 7.84 -3.92 20.63
N ALA A 411 6.92 -3.47 21.50
CA ALA A 411 7.20 -3.23 22.89
C ALA A 411 6.99 -4.49 23.74
N PRO A 412 7.86 -4.76 24.75
CA PRO A 412 7.69 -5.92 25.61
C PRO A 412 6.39 -5.81 26.42
N SER A 413 5.74 -6.94 26.67
CA SER A 413 4.54 -7.02 27.53
C SER A 413 4.92 -6.72 28.99
N ASP A 414 4.24 -5.76 29.61
CA ASP A 414 4.48 -5.34 30.99
C ASP A 414 4.07 -6.37 32.05
N THR A 415 3.41 -7.46 31.68
CA THR A 415 2.93 -8.50 32.58
C THR A 415 3.53 -9.86 32.27
N LYS A 416 4.03 -10.55 33.31
CA LYS A 416 4.41 -11.97 33.23
C LYS A 416 3.14 -12.81 33.00
N ARG A 417 2.86 -13.08 31.72
CA ARG A 417 1.73 -13.93 31.30
C ARG A 417 2.23 -15.30 30.88
N THR A 418 1.35 -16.28 30.92
CA THR A 418 1.62 -17.61 30.39
C THR A 418 1.69 -17.56 28.86
N ALA A 419 2.46 -18.45 28.27
CA ALA A 419 2.56 -18.57 26.80
C ALA A 419 1.17 -18.77 26.16
N THR A 420 0.28 -19.51 26.83
CA THR A 420 -1.09 -19.77 26.37
C THR A 420 -1.97 -18.52 26.36
N GLU A 421 -1.89 -17.68 27.40
CA GLU A 421 -2.65 -16.41 27.43
C GLU A 421 -2.19 -15.43 26.34
N ASN A 422 -0.89 -15.38 26.09
CA ASN A 422 -0.35 -14.58 25.00
C ASN A 422 -0.84 -15.09 23.64
N ALA A 423 -0.84 -16.40 23.42
CA ALA A 423 -1.31 -17.02 22.19
C ALA A 423 -2.81 -16.76 21.92
N ILE A 424 -3.66 -16.87 22.96
CA ILE A 424 -5.11 -16.60 22.84
C ILE A 424 -5.35 -15.12 22.50
N ARG A 425 -4.60 -14.21 23.11
CA ARG A 425 -4.75 -12.77 22.87
C ARG A 425 -4.26 -12.38 21.48
N GLU A 426 -3.14 -12.92 21.07
CA GLU A 426 -2.60 -12.75 19.72
C GLU A 426 -3.59 -13.25 18.67
N ARG A 427 -4.19 -14.41 18.88
CA ARG A 427 -5.24 -14.96 18.01
C ARG A 427 -6.46 -14.04 17.93
N ALA A 428 -6.96 -13.53 19.07
CA ALA A 428 -8.09 -12.62 19.10
C ALA A 428 -7.79 -11.29 18.39
N THR A 429 -6.57 -10.78 18.52
CA THR A 429 -6.09 -9.58 17.81
C THR A 429 -6.00 -9.83 16.30
N ASN A 430 -5.47 -10.99 15.92
CA ASN A 430 -5.31 -11.37 14.52
C ASN A 430 -6.65 -11.56 13.80
N ILE A 431 -7.70 -12.06 14.44
CA ILE A 431 -9.05 -12.20 13.85
C ILE A 431 -9.63 -10.86 13.41
N ARG A 432 -9.56 -9.82 14.26
CA ARG A 432 -10.03 -8.47 13.89
C ARG A 432 -9.24 -7.91 12.72
N PHE A 433 -7.94 -8.15 12.74
CA PHE A 433 -7.03 -7.69 11.70
C PHE A 433 -7.26 -8.44 10.37
N GLU A 434 -7.44 -9.76 10.41
CA GLU A 434 -7.76 -10.60 9.26
C GLU A 434 -9.06 -10.15 8.56
N THR A 435 -10.07 -9.75 9.33
CA THR A 435 -11.30 -9.19 8.74
C THR A 435 -11.02 -7.93 7.93
N LYS A 436 -10.21 -7.00 8.46
CA LYS A 436 -9.82 -5.78 7.74
C LYS A 436 -8.97 -6.08 6.50
N LEU A 437 -8.08 -7.07 6.62
CA LEU A 437 -7.29 -7.56 5.50
C LEU A 437 -8.18 -8.08 4.38
N ARG A 438 -9.13 -8.96 4.67
CA ARG A 438 -10.06 -9.53 3.67
C ARG A 438 -10.90 -8.46 2.98
N ILE A 439 -11.31 -7.39 3.70
CA ILE A 439 -12.00 -6.24 3.09
C ILE A 439 -11.07 -5.52 2.11
N PHE A 440 -9.83 -5.25 2.53
CA PHE A 440 -8.84 -4.63 1.67
C PHE A 440 -8.50 -5.48 0.44
N GLU A 441 -8.34 -6.79 0.60
CA GLU A 441 -8.13 -7.72 -0.50
C GLU A 441 -9.29 -7.71 -1.51
N ALA A 442 -10.52 -7.67 -1.01
CA ALA A 442 -11.70 -7.65 -1.88
C ALA A 442 -11.84 -6.34 -2.67
N LEU A 443 -11.65 -5.19 -2.02
CA LEU A 443 -11.84 -3.86 -2.62
C LEU A 443 -10.59 -3.33 -3.34
N GLY A 444 -9.40 -3.76 -2.92
CA GLY A 444 -8.12 -3.37 -3.49
C GLY A 444 -7.58 -4.41 -4.47
N LEU A 445 -7.03 -5.51 -3.95
CA LEU A 445 -6.26 -6.45 -4.75
C LEU A 445 -7.06 -7.22 -5.81
N LYS A 446 -8.27 -7.70 -5.48
CA LYS A 446 -9.13 -8.39 -6.46
C LYS A 446 -9.54 -7.47 -7.61
N ARG A 447 -9.89 -6.23 -7.28
CA ARG A 447 -10.25 -5.25 -8.29
C ARG A 447 -9.04 -4.84 -9.14
N LEU A 448 -7.87 -4.76 -8.54
CA LEU A 448 -6.63 -4.51 -9.25
C LEU A 448 -6.33 -5.66 -10.23
N GLY A 449 -6.41 -6.91 -9.77
CA GLY A 449 -6.26 -8.09 -10.63
C GLY A 449 -7.23 -8.09 -11.81
N PHE A 450 -8.51 -7.73 -11.57
CA PHE A 450 -9.50 -7.58 -12.63
C PHE A 450 -9.08 -6.55 -13.68
N PHE A 451 -8.61 -5.36 -13.28
CA PHE A 451 -8.20 -4.35 -14.23
C PHE A 451 -6.94 -4.76 -15.01
N TYR A 452 -5.95 -5.34 -14.33
CA TYR A 452 -4.74 -5.81 -15.01
C TYR A 452 -5.07 -6.88 -16.05
N ASP A 453 -5.91 -7.85 -15.71
CA ASP A 453 -6.39 -8.88 -16.64
C ASP A 453 -7.04 -8.27 -17.87
N GLN A 454 -8.06 -7.46 -17.67
CA GLN A 454 -8.85 -6.90 -18.76
C GLN A 454 -8.05 -5.95 -19.66
N LEU A 455 -7.14 -5.18 -19.08
CA LEU A 455 -6.25 -4.30 -19.84
C LEU A 455 -5.20 -5.09 -20.62
N ASN A 456 -4.62 -6.13 -20.03
CA ASN A 456 -3.68 -7.00 -20.73
C ASN A 456 -4.35 -7.69 -21.92
N GLN A 457 -5.56 -8.24 -21.75
CA GLN A 457 -6.31 -8.85 -22.86
C GLN A 457 -6.69 -7.85 -23.95
N GLN A 458 -6.89 -6.57 -23.62
CA GLN A 458 -7.27 -5.54 -24.59
C GLN A 458 -6.09 -4.96 -25.37
N PHE A 459 -4.95 -4.71 -24.70
CA PHE A 459 -3.87 -3.89 -25.26
C PHE A 459 -2.62 -4.66 -25.65
N ILE A 460 -2.54 -5.96 -25.32
CA ILE A 460 -1.42 -6.79 -25.78
C ILE A 460 -1.78 -7.41 -27.11
N ASP A 461 -1.21 -6.85 -28.19
CA ASP A 461 -1.46 -7.28 -29.57
C ASP A 461 -0.31 -8.15 -30.13
N ASP A 462 0.92 -8.02 -29.58
CA ASP A 462 2.12 -8.68 -30.06
C ASP A 462 2.71 -9.66 -29.05
N ILE A 463 3.63 -10.52 -29.52
CA ILE A 463 4.38 -11.45 -28.66
C ILE A 463 5.24 -10.64 -27.69
N ARG A 464 5.08 -10.91 -26.39
CA ARG A 464 5.87 -10.31 -25.33
C ARG A 464 6.84 -11.30 -24.73
N SER A 465 8.11 -10.87 -24.60
CA SER A 465 9.11 -11.62 -23.86
C SER A 465 9.17 -11.12 -22.42
N ILE A 466 8.78 -11.98 -21.49
CA ILE A 466 8.73 -11.68 -20.07
C ILE A 466 9.92 -12.32 -19.38
N ARG A 467 10.56 -11.56 -18.51
CA ARG A 467 11.65 -12.06 -17.66
C ARG A 467 11.08 -12.66 -16.39
N ILE A 468 11.25 -13.95 -16.22
CA ILE A 468 10.85 -14.69 -15.02
C ILE A 468 12.08 -14.97 -14.18
N SER A 469 11.96 -14.91 -12.86
CA SER A 469 13.01 -15.41 -11.97
C SER A 469 12.97 -16.93 -11.99
N GLY A 470 13.96 -17.56 -12.60
CA GLY A 470 14.10 -19.02 -12.61
C GLY A 470 14.32 -19.58 -11.20
N GLU A 471 14.02 -20.86 -11.02
CA GLU A 471 14.15 -21.57 -9.74
C GLU A 471 15.58 -21.55 -9.19
N ASP A 472 16.58 -21.51 -10.05
CA ASP A 472 18.01 -21.48 -9.69
C ASP A 472 18.54 -20.06 -9.42
N GLY A 473 17.67 -19.04 -9.30
CA GLY A 473 18.06 -17.63 -9.15
C GLY A 473 18.57 -16.99 -10.44
N GLY A 474 18.51 -17.69 -11.56
CA GLY A 474 18.74 -17.19 -12.91
C GLY A 474 17.51 -16.45 -13.46
N TYR A 475 17.68 -15.84 -14.61
CA TYR A 475 16.56 -15.24 -15.34
C TYR A 475 16.22 -16.11 -16.54
N GLU A 476 14.95 -16.51 -16.61
CA GLU A 476 14.39 -17.18 -17.77
C GLU A 476 13.52 -16.18 -18.55
N TRP A 477 13.46 -16.34 -19.88
CA TRP A 477 12.61 -15.54 -20.74
C TRP A 477 11.49 -16.42 -21.27
N GLN A 478 10.25 -16.02 -20.99
CA GLN A 478 9.07 -16.66 -21.53
C GLN A 478 8.43 -15.74 -22.57
N GLU A 479 8.17 -16.27 -23.75
CA GLU A 479 7.40 -15.60 -24.77
C GLU A 479 5.92 -15.89 -24.56
N MET A 480 5.13 -14.85 -24.48
CA MET A 480 3.67 -14.93 -24.34
C MET A 480 2.97 -14.26 -25.51
N ARG A 481 2.00 -14.96 -26.07
CA ARG A 481 1.16 -14.47 -27.14
C ARG A 481 -0.17 -13.98 -26.57
N PRO A 482 -0.92 -13.12 -27.29
CA PRO A 482 -2.27 -12.71 -26.87
C PRO A 482 -3.21 -13.89 -26.58
N GLU A 483 -3.07 -14.99 -27.29
CA GLU A 483 -3.88 -16.22 -27.15
C GLU A 483 -3.57 -16.95 -25.83
N ASP A 484 -2.33 -16.86 -25.34
CA ASP A 484 -1.85 -17.53 -24.12
C ASP A 484 -2.34 -16.87 -22.84
N ILE A 485 -2.91 -15.66 -22.93
CA ILE A 485 -3.46 -14.88 -21.82
C ILE A 485 -4.97 -14.63 -21.92
N ALA A 486 -5.60 -15.09 -23.01
CA ALA A 486 -7.04 -14.96 -23.21
C ALA A 486 -7.80 -15.94 -22.34
N GLY A 487 -8.88 -15.50 -21.69
CA GLY A 487 -9.72 -16.39 -20.88
C GLY A 487 -10.61 -15.65 -19.90
N ARG A 488 -11.32 -16.42 -19.09
CA ARG A 488 -12.16 -15.92 -18.00
C ARG A 488 -11.61 -16.38 -16.66
N PHE A 489 -11.25 -15.42 -15.81
CA PHE A 489 -10.59 -15.73 -14.54
C PHE A 489 -11.39 -15.21 -13.34
N GLU A 490 -11.18 -15.85 -12.19
CA GLU A 490 -11.49 -15.33 -10.87
C GLU A 490 -10.18 -14.92 -10.19
N TYR A 491 -10.24 -13.86 -9.39
CA TYR A 491 -9.06 -13.26 -8.78
C TYR A 491 -9.03 -13.62 -7.30
N GLN A 492 -7.96 -14.24 -6.84
CA GLN A 492 -7.75 -14.57 -5.43
C GLN A 492 -6.46 -13.89 -4.95
N PRO A 493 -6.52 -13.06 -3.90
CA PRO A 493 -5.31 -12.53 -3.28
C PRO A 493 -4.48 -13.66 -2.68
N ALA A 494 -3.20 -13.67 -2.93
CA ALA A 494 -2.32 -14.71 -2.43
C ALA A 494 -2.06 -14.61 -0.91
N GLY A 495 -2.32 -13.45 -0.32
CA GLY A 495 -2.06 -13.15 1.09
C GLY A 495 -3.17 -13.53 2.08
N SER A 496 -4.29 -14.12 1.62
CA SER A 496 -5.51 -14.29 2.43
C SER A 496 -5.40 -15.28 3.59
N SER A 497 -4.26 -15.86 3.84
CA SER A 497 -4.03 -16.66 5.04
C SER A 497 -2.93 -16.03 5.90
N ILE A 498 -3.32 -15.09 6.78
CA ILE A 498 -2.61 -14.96 8.06
C ILE A 498 -3.02 -16.20 8.87
N GLU A 499 -2.53 -17.36 8.44
CA GLU A 499 -2.55 -18.50 9.33
C GLU A 499 -1.63 -18.16 10.50
N PRO A 500 -2.12 -18.18 11.72
CA PRO A 500 -1.29 -17.97 12.90
C PRO A 500 -0.06 -18.86 12.77
N THR A 501 1.10 -18.33 13.06
CA THR A 501 2.37 -19.10 12.99
C THR A 501 2.28 -20.37 13.84
N LEU A 502 1.45 -20.34 14.88
CA LEU A 502 1.10 -21.49 15.71
C LEU A 502 0.26 -22.54 14.96
N ASP A 503 -0.74 -22.11 14.18
CA ASP A 503 -1.57 -23.05 13.39
C ASP A 503 -0.74 -23.69 12.27
N LYS A 504 0.22 -22.97 11.67
CA LYS A 504 1.18 -23.55 10.72
C LYS A 504 2.12 -24.56 11.37
N LEU A 505 2.63 -24.24 12.56
CA LEU A 505 3.47 -25.16 13.33
C LEU A 505 2.66 -26.38 13.79
N GLU A 506 1.45 -26.16 14.27
CA GLU A 506 0.55 -27.23 14.69
C GLU A 506 0.12 -28.09 13.49
N TYR A 507 -0.23 -27.48 12.36
CA TYR A 507 -0.52 -28.18 11.10
C TYR A 507 0.66 -29.01 10.61
N ARG A 508 1.88 -28.42 10.58
CA ARG A 508 3.12 -29.14 10.23
C ARG A 508 3.38 -30.31 11.16
N THR A 509 3.20 -30.09 12.47
CA THR A 509 3.41 -31.13 13.49
C THR A 509 2.38 -32.25 13.34
N ASN A 510 1.12 -31.90 13.13
CA ASN A 510 0.03 -32.86 12.91
C ASN A 510 0.26 -33.67 11.62
N LEU A 511 0.71 -33.00 10.56
CA LEU A 511 0.98 -33.63 9.26
C LEU A 511 2.20 -34.56 9.33
N LEU A 512 3.24 -34.17 10.08
CA LEU A 512 4.39 -35.04 10.36
C LEU A 512 4.00 -36.24 11.21
N ASN A 513 3.15 -36.06 12.21
CA ASN A 513 2.63 -37.15 13.03
C ASN A 513 1.81 -38.13 12.18
N LEU A 514 0.92 -37.58 11.35
CA LEU A 514 0.10 -38.35 10.41
C LEU A 514 0.95 -39.13 9.42
N TYR A 515 2.03 -38.52 8.88
CA TYR A 515 2.99 -39.18 8.02
C TYR A 515 3.72 -40.29 8.76
N ASN A 516 4.18 -40.08 10.00
CA ASN A 516 4.91 -41.09 10.79
C ASN A 516 4.01 -42.25 11.17
N GLU A 517 2.73 -42.04 11.41
CA GLU A 517 1.73 -43.04 11.77
C GLU A 517 1.36 -43.93 10.57
N PHE A 518 1.21 -43.31 9.38
CA PHE A 518 0.68 -44.00 8.20
C PHE A 518 1.70 -44.28 7.09
N LYS A 519 2.99 -44.00 7.30
CA LYS A 519 4.04 -44.20 6.27
C LYS A 519 4.19 -45.67 5.82
N GLU A 520 3.78 -46.65 6.62
CA GLU A 520 3.88 -48.08 6.36
C GLU A 520 2.53 -48.74 6.03
N ASP A 521 1.44 -47.95 6.01
CA ASP A 521 0.11 -48.46 5.71
C ASP A 521 -0.10 -48.64 4.21
N PRO A 522 -0.36 -49.89 3.74
CA PRO A 522 -0.51 -50.19 2.32
C PRO A 522 -1.77 -49.62 1.69
N GLU A 523 -2.77 -49.17 2.48
CA GLU A 523 -4.00 -48.59 1.98
C GLU A 523 -3.85 -47.07 1.68
N ILE A 524 -2.79 -46.44 2.18
CA ILE A 524 -2.57 -45.00 2.02
C ILE A 524 -1.53 -44.70 0.95
N LYS A 525 -1.81 -43.76 0.05
CA LYS A 525 -0.88 -43.23 -0.93
C LYS A 525 0.23 -42.41 -0.25
N THR A 526 1.28 -43.09 0.18
CA THR A 526 2.40 -42.48 0.94
C THR A 526 3.13 -41.39 0.16
N LEU A 527 3.15 -41.48 -1.18
CA LEU A 527 3.73 -40.48 -2.06
C LEU A 527 2.97 -39.15 -2.00
N GLU A 528 1.65 -39.22 -2.01
CA GLU A 528 0.79 -38.05 -1.91
C GLU A 528 0.90 -37.37 -0.53
N LEU A 529 1.03 -38.21 0.51
CA LEU A 529 1.22 -37.70 1.87
C LEU A 529 2.59 -37.01 2.03
N LYS A 530 3.65 -37.52 1.38
CA LYS A 530 4.96 -36.87 1.32
C LYS A 530 4.90 -35.54 0.62
N LYS A 531 4.21 -35.43 -0.52
CA LYS A 531 4.00 -34.16 -1.25
C LYS A 531 3.36 -33.10 -0.35
N ARG A 532 2.29 -33.47 0.35
CA ARG A 532 1.62 -32.56 1.29
C ARG A 532 2.50 -32.12 2.47
N VAL A 533 3.36 -33.02 2.96
CA VAL A 533 4.34 -32.65 4.00
C VAL A 533 5.32 -31.60 3.45
N PHE A 534 5.90 -31.80 2.27
CA PHE A 534 6.82 -30.84 1.67
C PHE A 534 6.14 -29.51 1.37
N GLU A 535 4.93 -29.51 0.84
CA GLU A 535 4.12 -28.31 0.61
C GLU A 535 3.86 -27.54 1.91
N ALA A 536 3.54 -28.25 2.99
CA ALA A 536 3.34 -27.62 4.30
C ALA A 536 4.61 -26.94 4.83
N PHE A 537 5.81 -27.41 4.43
CA PHE A 537 7.08 -26.76 4.75
C PHE A 537 7.47 -25.65 3.77
N GLY A 538 6.64 -25.39 2.75
CA GLY A 538 6.87 -24.33 1.76
C GLY A 538 7.77 -24.74 0.60
N ILE A 539 8.04 -26.04 0.46
CA ILE A 539 8.84 -26.60 -0.63
C ILE A 539 7.87 -26.89 -1.78
N LYS A 540 7.92 -26.07 -2.83
CA LYS A 540 7.02 -26.20 -3.99
C LYS A 540 7.49 -27.24 -5.01
N ASP A 541 8.80 -27.53 -5.07
CA ASP A 541 9.41 -28.43 -6.06
C ASP A 541 9.39 -29.89 -5.61
N THR A 542 8.23 -30.36 -5.22
CA THR A 542 8.06 -31.72 -4.72
C THR A 542 8.39 -32.78 -5.76
N GLU A 543 8.26 -32.49 -7.04
CA GLU A 543 8.54 -33.40 -8.15
C GLU A 543 10.05 -33.69 -8.34
N LYS A 544 10.93 -32.72 -7.99
CA LYS A 544 12.40 -32.92 -8.05
C LYS A 544 12.95 -33.67 -6.83
N LEU A 545 12.22 -33.67 -5.72
CA LEU A 545 12.64 -34.29 -4.46
C LEU A 545 12.09 -35.70 -4.29
N ILE A 546 11.03 -36.02 -5.01
CA ILE A 546 10.39 -37.35 -4.94
C ILE A 546 10.71 -38.08 -6.22
N LYS A 547 11.39 -39.25 -6.09
CA LYS A 547 11.69 -40.12 -7.23
C LYS A 547 10.39 -40.55 -7.92
N SER A 548 10.38 -40.51 -9.24
CA SER A 548 9.28 -41.02 -10.04
C SER A 548 9.07 -42.53 -9.88
N GLU A 549 7.89 -43.03 -10.17
CA GLU A 549 7.65 -44.49 -10.14
C GLU A 549 8.60 -45.24 -11.07
N GLU A 550 9.01 -44.63 -12.18
CA GLU A 550 9.96 -45.18 -13.14
C GLU A 550 11.38 -45.29 -12.55
N GLU A 551 11.85 -44.27 -11.84
CA GLU A 551 13.15 -44.27 -11.15
C GLU A 551 13.19 -45.29 -10.00
N ILE A 552 12.08 -45.43 -9.26
CA ILE A 552 11.97 -46.44 -8.19
C ILE A 552 11.99 -47.86 -8.78
N MET A 553 11.30 -48.11 -9.92
CA MET A 553 11.36 -49.40 -10.60
C MET A 553 12.74 -49.68 -11.16
N GLN A 554 13.45 -48.72 -11.71
CA GLN A 554 14.80 -48.87 -12.20
C GLN A 554 15.77 -49.25 -11.07
N GLU A 555 15.72 -48.51 -9.94
CA GLU A 555 16.53 -48.84 -8.77
C GLU A 555 16.25 -50.27 -8.22
N GLN A 556 14.95 -50.64 -8.15
CA GLN A 556 14.60 -52.00 -7.72
C GLN A 556 15.08 -53.08 -8.69
N GLN A 557 15.09 -52.84 -9.99
CA GLN A 557 15.65 -53.75 -10.98
C GLN A 557 17.18 -53.84 -10.88
N GLU A 558 17.87 -52.72 -10.65
CA GLU A 558 19.31 -52.69 -10.43
C GLU A 558 19.71 -53.40 -9.13
N GLU A 559 18.96 -53.22 -8.03
CA GLU A 559 19.18 -53.95 -6.78
C GLU A 559 18.95 -55.46 -6.93
N LEU A 560 17.89 -55.86 -7.64
CA LEU A 560 17.63 -57.28 -7.94
C LEU A 560 18.71 -57.89 -8.83
N ALA A 561 19.21 -57.15 -9.82
CA ALA A 561 20.31 -57.56 -10.67
C ALA A 561 21.62 -57.72 -9.87
N ALA A 562 21.94 -56.73 -9.00
CA ALA A 562 23.11 -56.79 -8.12
C ALA A 562 23.03 -57.94 -7.10
N GLN A 563 21.85 -58.20 -6.53
CA GLN A 563 21.64 -59.35 -5.65
C GLN A 563 21.77 -60.69 -6.41
N GLY A 564 21.30 -60.73 -7.67
CA GLY A 564 21.46 -61.90 -8.56
C GLY A 564 22.92 -62.18 -8.90
N GLU A 565 23.71 -61.13 -9.20
CA GLU A 565 25.18 -61.29 -9.43
C GLU A 565 25.92 -61.71 -8.16
N LEU A 566 25.54 -61.18 -6.99
CA LEU A 566 26.13 -61.56 -5.71
C LEU A 566 25.83 -63.03 -5.37
N GLN A 567 24.62 -63.52 -5.62
CA GLN A 567 24.26 -64.95 -5.46
C GLN A 567 24.94 -65.80 -6.48
N ALA A 568 25.14 -65.39 -7.72
CA ALA A 568 25.89 -66.13 -8.74
C ALA A 568 27.38 -66.22 -8.40
N MET A 569 27.99 -65.17 -7.84
CA MET A 569 29.36 -65.19 -7.33
C MET A 569 29.51 -66.12 -6.12
N LEU A 570 28.54 -66.16 -5.21
CA LEU A 570 28.58 -67.10 -4.06
C LEU A 570 28.31 -68.53 -4.46
N ALA A 571 27.50 -68.78 -5.47
CA ALA A 571 27.23 -70.12 -6.00
C ALA A 571 28.35 -70.66 -6.92
N GLY A 572 29.12 -69.76 -7.57
CA GLY A 572 30.27 -70.14 -8.44
C GLY A 572 31.57 -70.37 -7.70
N GLY A 573 31.67 -70.11 -6.38
CA GLY A 573 32.87 -70.27 -5.54
C GLY A 573 33.13 -71.64 -4.97
N GLY A 574 32.41 -72.70 -5.40
CA GLY A 574 32.57 -74.07 -4.95
C GLY A 574 33.41 -74.97 -5.89
N GLY A 575 34.68 -74.65 -6.15
CA GLY A 575 35.55 -75.47 -7.04
C GLY A 575 37.02 -75.40 -6.70
N LEU A 576 37.48 -76.41 -5.94
CA LEU A 576 38.85 -76.95 -5.92
C LEU A 576 40.02 -76.04 -5.46
N LEU A 577 40.40 -76.26 -4.22
CA LEU A 577 41.78 -76.12 -3.82
C LEU A 577 42.56 -77.40 -4.19
N PRO A 578 43.69 -77.40 -4.95
CA PRO A 578 44.70 -78.45 -4.94
C PRO A 578 45.65 -78.17 -3.78
N GLY A 579 45.86 -79.22 -2.97
CA GLY A 579 46.84 -79.22 -1.92
C GLY A 579 48.28 -79.24 -2.45
N MET A 580 49.16 -78.61 -1.66
CA MET A 580 50.60 -78.89 -1.53
C MET A 580 50.98 -78.19 -0.22
N GLY A 581 51.46 -78.87 0.82
CA GLY A 581 52.56 -79.78 0.85
C GLY A 581 53.84 -79.09 1.27
N GLY A 582 54.18 -79.20 2.56
CA GLY A 582 55.52 -79.40 3.03
C GLY A 582 56.50 -78.21 3.08
N GLY A 583 57.09 -78.05 4.27
CA GLY A 583 58.46 -77.59 4.36
C GLY A 583 58.78 -76.55 5.43
N MET A 584 59.09 -77.05 6.58
CA MET A 584 60.15 -76.61 7.51
C MET A 584 61.06 -75.47 7.04
N TYR A 585 61.16 -74.41 7.78
CA TYR A 585 62.16 -74.02 8.77
C TYR A 585 61.71 -72.75 9.50
#